data_8a6b09115e718798634200d5c98aca19
#
_entry.id   8a6b09115e718798634200d5c98aca19
#
_cell.length_a   1.000
_cell.length_b   1.000
_cell.length_c   1.000
_cell.angle_alpha   90.00
_cell.angle_beta   90.00
_cell.angle_gamma   90.00
#
_symmetry.space_group_name_H-M   'P 1'
#
loop_
_entity.id
_entity.type
_entity.pdbx_description
1 polymer ?
#
loop_
_entity_poly.entity_id
_entity_poly.type
_entity_poly.pdbx_seq_one_letter_code
_entity_poly.pdbx_strand_id
1 'polypeptide(L)'
;TEQPAETASPIASQESATTTDAPASEEQAAQEKHPAKDYSQLSPDELIAELDTLLKEQPIQHIGRQARSIHEAFEAQVASLAKTAKESQGEESPAAEEPSQAEQALTQAREHFDALWTDYRKKREQFAAQMAVEQKANLEERLALIEELKNLIEMEENASIREFHNIQARWRKCGMVPREQSSAVWQTYQHHVERFFDYLKLNREFRDMEFERNLAEKNKIIARAEELINEPSVKKAFEELQMLHRLWKEETGPVAADQREAVWERFSA
;
A
#
# COMPACT_ATOMS: atom_id res chain seq x y z
N THR A 1 51.33 16.18 -31.72
CA THR A 1 51.60 15.27 -30.61
C THR A 1 50.55 15.48 -29.55
N GLU A 2 49.69 14.49 -29.49
CA GLU A 2 48.89 13.97 -28.37
C GLU A 2 48.07 14.91 -27.50
N GLN A 3 46.77 14.81 -27.72
CA GLN A 3 45.73 15.02 -26.73
C GLN A 3 45.79 13.97 -25.62
N PRO A 4 45.30 14.27 -24.44
CA PRO A 4 44.43 13.29 -23.82
C PRO A 4 43.03 13.83 -23.58
N ALA A 5 42.11 12.91 -23.78
CA ALA A 5 40.68 12.97 -23.67
C ALA A 5 40.19 13.34 -22.26
N GLU A 6 39.29 14.28 -22.21
CA GLU A 6 38.52 14.63 -21.03
C GLU A 6 37.23 13.82 -21.02
N THR A 7 37.16 12.92 -20.09
CA THR A 7 35.98 12.04 -19.86
C THR A 7 34.88 12.83 -19.21
N ALA A 8 33.88 13.20 -20.00
CA ALA A 8 32.59 13.66 -19.50
C ALA A 8 31.86 12.48 -18.87
N SER A 9 31.61 12.54 -17.58
CA SER A 9 30.70 11.64 -16.88
C SER A 9 29.24 11.92 -17.32
N PRO A 10 28.49 10.89 -17.72
CA PRO A 10 27.09 11.07 -18.02
C PRO A 10 26.29 11.24 -16.74
N ILE A 11 25.52 12.31 -16.71
CA ILE A 11 24.43 12.52 -15.74
C ILE A 11 23.46 11.35 -15.90
N ALA A 12 23.38 10.53 -14.87
CA ALA A 12 22.44 9.42 -14.80
C ALA A 12 21.02 9.96 -14.92
N SER A 13 20.39 9.67 -16.03
CA SER A 13 18.95 9.73 -16.21
C SER A 13 18.34 8.81 -15.18
N GLN A 14 17.66 9.37 -14.17
CA GLN A 14 16.81 8.60 -13.29
C GLN A 14 15.64 8.11 -14.13
N GLU A 15 15.73 6.86 -14.52
CA GLU A 15 14.62 6.08 -15.01
C GLU A 15 13.46 6.22 -14.03
N SER A 16 12.35 6.71 -14.54
CA SER A 16 11.05 6.62 -13.93
C SER A 16 10.74 5.14 -13.71
N ALA A 17 11.05 4.62 -12.53
CA ALA A 17 10.56 3.33 -12.10
C ALA A 17 9.04 3.47 -11.93
N THR A 18 8.32 3.24 -13.01
CA THR A 18 6.90 2.84 -12.97
C THR A 18 6.84 1.50 -12.25
N THR A 19 6.85 1.56 -10.93
CA THR A 19 6.48 0.41 -10.11
C THR A 19 4.99 0.25 -10.27
N THR A 20 4.62 -0.56 -11.23
CA THR A 20 3.28 -1.13 -11.37
C THR A 20 3.07 -2.07 -10.19
N ASP A 21 2.79 -1.52 -9.02
CA ASP A 21 2.33 -2.27 -7.86
C ASP A 21 0.80 -2.29 -7.89
N ALA A 22 0.29 -3.05 -8.83
CA ALA A 22 -1.10 -3.46 -8.82
C ALA A 22 -1.26 -4.53 -7.73
N PRO A 23 -2.12 -4.35 -6.72
CA PRO A 23 -2.35 -5.35 -5.70
C PRO A 23 -3.26 -6.47 -6.24
N ALA A 24 -2.79 -7.24 -7.20
CA ALA A 24 -3.59 -8.26 -7.88
C ALA A 24 -2.99 -9.66 -7.87
N SER A 25 -1.94 -9.94 -7.12
CA SER A 25 -1.33 -11.27 -7.23
C SER A 25 -0.92 -11.98 -5.93
N GLU A 26 -1.02 -11.35 -4.77
CA GLU A 26 -0.63 -12.05 -3.54
C GLU A 26 -1.69 -13.03 -3.01
N GLU A 27 -2.97 -12.82 -3.32
CA GLU A 27 -4.02 -13.77 -2.93
C GLU A 27 -4.00 -15.07 -3.77
N GLN A 28 -3.32 -15.06 -4.93
CA GLN A 28 -3.12 -16.24 -5.76
C GLN A 28 -1.78 -16.97 -5.47
N ALA A 29 -0.81 -16.33 -4.86
CA ALA A 29 0.50 -16.90 -4.57
C ALA A 29 0.54 -17.70 -3.26
N ALA A 30 -0.37 -17.45 -2.30
CA ALA A 30 -0.48 -18.21 -1.05
C ALA A 30 -1.30 -19.49 -1.17
N GLN A 31 -1.76 -19.85 -2.38
CA GLN A 31 -2.25 -21.20 -2.66
C GLN A 31 -1.05 -22.09 -2.89
N GLU A 32 -0.33 -22.42 -1.81
CA GLU A 32 0.58 -23.55 -1.83
C GLU A 32 -0.17 -24.75 -2.43
N LYS A 33 0.37 -25.25 -3.53
CA LYS A 33 -0.11 -26.45 -4.19
C LYS A 33 0.21 -27.65 -3.28
N HIS A 34 -0.54 -27.80 -2.21
CA HIS A 34 -0.63 -29.11 -1.60
C HIS A 34 -1.20 -30.03 -2.66
N PRO A 35 -0.52 -31.14 -2.99
CA PRO A 35 -1.06 -32.13 -3.92
C PRO A 35 -2.46 -32.51 -3.44
N ALA A 36 -3.42 -32.48 -4.33
CA ALA A 36 -4.79 -32.86 -4.01
C ALA A 36 -4.76 -34.30 -3.49
N LYS A 37 -4.88 -34.48 -2.17
CA LYS A 37 -5.00 -35.78 -1.55
C LYS A 37 -6.33 -36.35 -2.00
N ASP A 38 -6.31 -37.56 -2.52
CA ASP A 38 -7.53 -38.26 -2.92
C ASP A 38 -8.18 -38.85 -1.65
N TYR A 39 -9.29 -38.29 -1.25
CA TYR A 39 -10.05 -38.70 -0.09
C TYR A 39 -11.10 -39.77 -0.40
N SER A 40 -11.31 -40.14 -1.66
CA SER A 40 -12.35 -41.08 -2.10
C SER A 40 -12.15 -42.51 -1.62
N GLN A 41 -10.91 -42.85 -1.27
CA GLN A 41 -10.52 -44.21 -0.86
C GLN A 41 -10.47 -44.40 0.66
N LEU A 42 -10.67 -43.32 1.44
CA LEU A 42 -10.61 -43.35 2.89
C LEU A 42 -11.94 -43.81 3.50
N SER A 43 -11.88 -44.56 4.58
CA SER A 43 -13.06 -44.92 5.38
C SER A 43 -13.68 -43.72 6.06
N PRO A 44 -14.96 -43.78 6.49
CA PRO A 44 -15.59 -42.68 7.26
C PRO A 44 -14.80 -42.26 8.48
N ASP A 45 -14.25 -43.19 9.25
CA ASP A 45 -13.46 -42.90 10.46
C ASP A 45 -12.13 -42.22 10.13
N GLU A 46 -11.47 -42.58 9.03
CA GLU A 46 -10.25 -41.92 8.57
C GLU A 46 -10.54 -40.51 8.05
N LEU A 47 -11.67 -40.27 7.41
CA LEU A 47 -12.10 -38.93 6.98
C LEU A 47 -12.41 -38.02 8.18
N ILE A 48 -13.02 -38.55 9.24
CA ILE A 48 -13.25 -37.84 10.51
C ILE A 48 -11.92 -37.47 11.16
N ALA A 49 -11.00 -38.42 11.27
CA ALA A 49 -9.67 -38.17 11.85
C ALA A 49 -8.87 -37.14 11.06
N GLU A 50 -8.92 -37.18 9.73
CA GLU A 50 -8.26 -36.21 8.86
C GLU A 50 -8.84 -34.79 9.03
N LEU A 51 -10.18 -34.66 9.07
CA LEU A 51 -10.83 -33.36 9.31
C LEU A 51 -10.47 -32.81 10.69
N ASP A 52 -10.46 -33.64 11.73
CA ASP A 52 -10.10 -33.25 13.09
C ASP A 52 -8.62 -32.77 13.15
N THR A 53 -7.73 -33.50 12.47
CA THR A 53 -6.32 -33.11 12.36
C THR A 53 -6.14 -31.77 11.65
N LEU A 54 -6.82 -31.57 10.53
CA LEU A 54 -6.79 -30.30 9.80
C LEU A 54 -7.30 -29.12 10.65
N LEU A 55 -8.35 -29.32 11.44
CA LEU A 55 -8.93 -28.31 12.33
C LEU A 55 -8.04 -27.93 13.51
N LYS A 56 -7.14 -28.84 13.92
CA LYS A 56 -6.19 -28.63 15.03
C LYS A 56 -4.85 -28.07 14.57
N GLU A 57 -4.35 -28.53 13.43
CA GLU A 57 -2.99 -28.25 13.01
C GLU A 57 -2.85 -27.11 12.00
N GLN A 58 -3.91 -26.82 11.23
CA GLN A 58 -3.83 -25.84 10.16
C GLN A 58 -4.76 -24.64 10.37
N PRO A 59 -4.33 -23.43 9.94
CA PRO A 59 -5.17 -22.24 9.95
C PRO A 59 -6.42 -22.44 9.07
N ILE A 60 -7.58 -22.00 9.56
CA ILE A 60 -8.88 -22.17 8.92
C ILE A 60 -8.93 -21.64 7.47
N GLN A 61 -8.12 -20.63 7.17
CA GLN A 61 -8.02 -20.02 5.85
C GLN A 61 -7.43 -20.95 4.77
N HIS A 62 -6.59 -21.92 5.17
CA HIS A 62 -5.88 -22.83 4.23
C HIS A 62 -6.62 -24.13 3.97
N ILE A 63 -7.44 -24.59 4.89
CA ILE A 63 -8.09 -25.90 4.84
C ILE A 63 -9.40 -25.95 4.03
N GLY A 64 -9.87 -24.81 3.52
CA GLY A 64 -11.20 -24.68 2.93
C GLY A 64 -11.49 -25.58 1.73
N ARG A 65 -10.46 -25.92 0.92
CA ARG A 65 -10.59 -26.87 -0.20
C ARG A 65 -10.59 -28.31 0.31
N GLN A 66 -9.64 -28.64 1.18
CA GLN A 66 -9.50 -29.98 1.76
C GLN A 66 -10.75 -30.36 2.57
N ALA A 67 -11.25 -29.48 3.43
CA ALA A 67 -12.46 -29.72 4.22
C ALA A 67 -13.68 -29.99 3.32
N ARG A 68 -13.84 -29.29 2.20
CA ARG A 68 -14.91 -29.57 1.24
C ARG A 68 -14.74 -30.94 0.57
N SER A 69 -13.55 -31.28 0.13
CA SER A 69 -13.29 -32.60 -0.49
C SER A 69 -13.50 -33.74 0.50
N ILE A 70 -13.15 -33.57 1.77
CA ILE A 70 -13.42 -34.53 2.84
C ILE A 70 -14.92 -34.67 3.06
N HIS A 71 -15.67 -33.56 3.09
CA HIS A 71 -17.13 -33.59 3.24
C HIS A 71 -17.81 -34.33 2.09
N GLU A 72 -17.42 -34.06 0.84
CA GLU A 72 -17.94 -34.73 -0.34
C GLU A 72 -17.63 -36.23 -0.33
N ALA A 73 -16.40 -36.61 0.06
CA ALA A 73 -16.00 -37.99 0.18
C ALA A 73 -16.79 -38.71 1.28
N PHE A 74 -16.96 -38.08 2.43
CA PHE A 74 -17.74 -38.62 3.55
C PHE A 74 -19.18 -38.88 3.18
N GLU A 75 -19.88 -37.92 2.59
CA GLU A 75 -21.27 -38.08 2.13
C GLU A 75 -21.41 -39.22 1.08
N ALA A 76 -20.46 -39.33 0.16
CA ALA A 76 -20.43 -40.41 -0.84
C ALA A 76 -20.25 -41.80 -0.18
N GLN A 77 -19.33 -41.91 0.79
CA GLN A 77 -19.08 -43.16 1.53
C GLN A 77 -20.32 -43.59 2.35
N VAL A 78 -20.89 -42.62 3.12
CA VAL A 78 -22.10 -42.89 3.91
C VAL A 78 -23.28 -43.31 3.02
N ALA A 79 -23.48 -42.66 1.87
CA ALA A 79 -24.52 -43.02 0.93
C ALA A 79 -24.30 -44.43 0.34
N SER A 80 -23.06 -44.79 0.05
CA SER A 80 -22.68 -46.16 -0.44
C SER A 80 -22.96 -47.23 0.61
N LEU A 81 -22.51 -47.00 1.86
CA LEU A 81 -22.72 -47.92 2.97
C LEU A 81 -24.21 -48.09 3.31
N ALA A 82 -24.99 -47.03 3.27
CA ALA A 82 -26.43 -47.08 3.49
C ALA A 82 -27.18 -47.87 2.39
N LYS A 83 -26.71 -47.83 1.14
CA LYS A 83 -27.26 -48.67 0.05
C LYS A 83 -26.91 -50.14 0.25
N THR A 84 -25.67 -50.45 0.56
CA THR A 84 -25.22 -51.82 0.80
C THR A 84 -25.94 -52.46 2.00
N ALA A 85 -26.19 -51.68 3.07
CA ALA A 85 -26.95 -52.12 4.25
C ALA A 85 -28.41 -52.43 3.87
N LYS A 86 -29.04 -51.66 3.02
CA LYS A 86 -30.43 -51.90 2.54
C LYS A 86 -30.52 -53.09 1.59
N GLU A 87 -29.52 -53.30 0.72
CA GLU A 87 -29.45 -54.43 -0.21
C GLU A 87 -29.19 -55.75 0.52
N SER A 88 -28.47 -55.74 1.63
CA SER A 88 -28.18 -56.92 2.44
C SER A 88 -29.36 -57.32 3.38
N GLN A 89 -30.31 -56.42 3.62
CA GLN A 89 -31.54 -56.70 4.35
C GLN A 89 -32.68 -57.19 3.41
N GLY A 90 -32.45 -58.13 2.52
CA GLY A 90 -33.40 -58.61 1.54
C GLY A 90 -34.83 -58.73 2.06
N GLU A 91 -35.82 -58.66 1.16
CA GLU A 91 -37.31 -58.45 1.30
C GLU A 91 -38.08 -59.31 2.30
N GLU A 92 -37.48 -59.93 3.31
CA GLU A 92 -38.17 -60.79 4.27
C GLU A 92 -37.68 -60.58 5.71
N SER A 93 -38.14 -59.53 6.40
CA SER A 93 -38.67 -59.64 7.78
C SER A 93 -39.09 -58.27 8.33
N PRO A 94 -40.37 -58.02 8.69
CA PRO A 94 -40.82 -56.77 9.32
C PRO A 94 -40.71 -56.81 10.85
N ALA A 95 -39.68 -57.42 11.43
CA ALA A 95 -39.55 -57.53 12.87
C ALA A 95 -38.08 -57.56 13.32
N ALA A 96 -37.38 -56.42 13.13
CA ALA A 96 -36.20 -56.12 13.91
C ALA A 96 -36.30 -54.66 14.39
N GLU A 97 -36.76 -54.46 15.59
CA GLU A 97 -36.92 -53.13 16.26
C GLU A 97 -35.59 -52.52 16.72
N GLU A 98 -34.47 -53.23 16.54
CA GLU A 98 -33.16 -52.69 16.92
C GLU A 98 -32.25 -52.51 15.68
N PRO A 99 -31.70 -51.31 15.49
CA PRO A 99 -30.74 -51.05 14.38
C PRO A 99 -29.53 -51.98 14.51
N SER A 100 -29.06 -52.50 13.40
CA SER A 100 -27.85 -53.34 13.36
C SER A 100 -26.64 -52.61 13.90
N GLN A 101 -25.61 -53.36 14.41
CA GLN A 101 -24.37 -52.73 14.88
C GLN A 101 -23.73 -51.85 13.81
N ALA A 102 -23.84 -52.18 12.53
CA ALA A 102 -23.33 -51.40 11.42
C ALA A 102 -24.09 -50.08 11.22
N GLU A 103 -25.43 -50.09 11.39
CA GLU A 103 -26.24 -48.88 11.33
C GLU A 103 -25.98 -47.94 12.52
N GLN A 104 -25.81 -48.52 13.72
CA GLN A 104 -25.42 -47.73 14.90
C GLN A 104 -24.03 -47.09 14.72
N ALA A 105 -23.04 -47.82 14.21
CA ALA A 105 -21.70 -47.27 13.95
C ALA A 105 -21.74 -46.16 12.89
N LEU A 106 -22.53 -46.35 11.83
CA LEU A 106 -22.67 -45.31 10.78
C LEU A 106 -23.36 -44.04 11.32
N THR A 107 -24.38 -44.21 12.17
CA THR A 107 -25.06 -43.09 12.84
C THR A 107 -24.11 -42.32 13.74
N GLN A 108 -23.31 -43.02 14.56
CA GLN A 108 -22.30 -42.39 15.42
C GLN A 108 -21.20 -41.68 14.61
N ALA A 109 -20.71 -42.28 13.53
CA ALA A 109 -19.74 -41.65 12.63
C ALA A 109 -20.30 -40.35 12.03
N ARG A 110 -21.59 -40.38 11.61
CA ARG A 110 -22.27 -39.20 11.08
C ARG A 110 -22.42 -38.10 12.11
N GLU A 111 -22.88 -38.41 13.32
CA GLU A 111 -23.00 -37.44 14.40
C GLU A 111 -21.65 -36.78 14.74
N HIS A 112 -20.58 -37.59 14.77
CA HIS A 112 -19.23 -37.07 15.00
C HIS A 112 -18.74 -36.15 13.86
N PHE A 113 -18.95 -36.55 12.62
CA PHE A 113 -18.61 -35.73 11.47
C PHE A 113 -19.40 -34.42 11.45
N ASP A 114 -20.72 -34.48 11.69
CA ASP A 114 -21.57 -33.29 11.73
C ASP A 114 -21.15 -32.30 12.82
N ALA A 115 -20.71 -32.81 13.96
CA ALA A 115 -20.16 -31.96 15.03
C ALA A 115 -18.86 -31.25 14.58
N LEU A 116 -17.91 -31.98 13.97
CA LEU A 116 -16.67 -31.37 13.44
C LEU A 116 -16.95 -30.40 12.29
N TRP A 117 -17.88 -30.74 11.40
CA TRP A 117 -18.28 -29.88 10.30
C TRP A 117 -18.95 -28.58 10.79
N THR A 118 -19.72 -28.68 11.84
CA THR A 118 -20.34 -27.53 12.50
C THR A 118 -19.27 -26.63 13.14
N ASP A 119 -18.27 -27.21 13.81
CA ASP A 119 -17.13 -26.47 14.37
C ASP A 119 -16.30 -25.78 13.26
N TYR A 120 -16.04 -26.50 12.16
CA TYR A 120 -15.39 -25.92 10.99
C TYR A 120 -16.15 -24.70 10.44
N ARG A 121 -17.47 -24.83 10.23
CA ARG A 121 -18.31 -23.73 9.75
C ARG A 121 -18.29 -22.54 10.68
N LYS A 122 -18.40 -22.78 11.98
CA LYS A 122 -18.35 -21.72 13.01
C LYS A 122 -17.01 -21.00 13.02
N LYS A 123 -15.91 -21.73 13.00
CA LYS A 123 -14.55 -21.13 12.95
C LYS A 123 -14.36 -20.32 11.68
N ARG A 124 -14.83 -20.80 10.53
CA ARG A 124 -14.76 -20.11 9.25
C ARG A 124 -15.60 -18.82 9.25
N GLU A 125 -16.78 -18.85 9.82
CA GLU A 125 -17.65 -17.68 9.97
C GLU A 125 -17.00 -16.63 10.89
N GLN A 126 -16.45 -17.05 12.01
CA GLN A 126 -15.73 -16.17 12.93
C GLN A 126 -14.51 -15.52 12.25
N PHE A 127 -13.74 -16.29 11.51
CA PHE A 127 -12.61 -15.77 10.75
C PHE A 127 -13.05 -14.76 9.69
N ALA A 128 -14.10 -15.07 8.92
CA ALA A 128 -14.64 -14.16 7.92
C ALA A 128 -15.15 -12.85 8.55
N ALA A 129 -15.83 -12.92 9.70
CA ALA A 129 -16.28 -11.75 10.44
C ALA A 129 -15.10 -10.90 10.94
N GLN A 130 -14.07 -11.54 11.48
CA GLN A 130 -12.87 -10.85 11.94
C GLN A 130 -12.14 -10.15 10.79
N MET A 131 -11.96 -10.83 9.66
CA MET A 131 -11.35 -10.26 8.46
C MET A 131 -12.15 -9.07 7.91
N ALA A 132 -13.50 -9.15 7.94
CA ALA A 132 -14.34 -8.04 7.50
C ALA A 132 -14.17 -6.78 8.39
N VAL A 133 -14.05 -6.97 9.71
CA VAL A 133 -13.78 -5.87 10.65
C VAL A 133 -12.40 -5.27 10.39
N GLU A 134 -11.37 -6.10 10.22
CA GLU A 134 -10.02 -5.66 9.93
C GLU A 134 -9.93 -4.89 8.59
N GLN A 135 -10.55 -5.43 7.54
CA GLN A 135 -10.60 -4.76 6.24
C GLN A 135 -11.29 -3.40 6.30
N LYS A 136 -12.34 -3.28 7.11
CA LYS A 136 -13.02 -2.00 7.34
C LYS A 136 -12.11 -1.00 8.06
N ALA A 137 -11.42 -1.42 9.10
CA ALA A 137 -10.46 -0.58 9.82
C ALA A 137 -9.31 -0.11 8.90
N ASN A 138 -8.77 -1.02 8.09
CA ASN A 138 -7.74 -0.70 7.09
C ASN A 138 -8.25 0.31 6.04
N LEU A 139 -9.52 0.20 5.65
CA LEU A 139 -10.13 1.16 4.74
C LEU A 139 -10.21 2.55 5.36
N GLU A 140 -10.68 2.65 6.61
CA GLU A 140 -10.77 3.91 7.35
C GLU A 140 -9.38 4.55 7.50
N GLU A 141 -8.35 3.76 7.80
CA GLU A 141 -6.96 4.23 7.88
C GLU A 141 -6.46 4.75 6.51
N ARG A 142 -6.71 4.04 5.41
CA ARG A 142 -6.32 4.50 4.07
C ARG A 142 -7.02 5.79 3.66
N LEU A 143 -8.29 5.94 3.98
CA LEU A 143 -9.03 7.17 3.72
C LEU A 143 -8.48 8.34 4.54
N ALA A 144 -8.11 8.11 5.81
CA ALA A 144 -7.47 9.11 6.65
C ALA A 144 -6.09 9.55 6.07
N LEU A 145 -5.30 8.60 5.57
CA LEU A 145 -4.01 8.91 4.91
C LEU A 145 -4.18 9.72 3.63
N ILE A 146 -5.23 9.46 2.85
CA ILE A 146 -5.58 10.29 1.67
C ILE A 146 -5.94 11.72 2.11
N GLU A 147 -6.70 11.88 3.18
CA GLU A 147 -7.06 13.21 3.69
C GLU A 147 -5.83 13.94 4.27
N GLU A 148 -4.93 13.24 4.97
CA GLU A 148 -3.64 13.80 5.40
C GLU A 148 -2.81 14.29 4.20
N LEU A 149 -2.74 13.50 3.13
CA LEU A 149 -2.02 13.87 1.90
C LEU A 149 -2.66 15.09 1.22
N LYS A 150 -3.98 15.16 1.18
CA LYS A 150 -4.71 16.30 0.64
C LYS A 150 -4.44 17.58 1.45
N ASN A 151 -4.52 17.49 2.79
CA ASN A 151 -4.20 18.60 3.68
C ASN A 151 -2.74 19.05 3.52
N LEU A 152 -1.81 18.13 3.31
CA LEU A 152 -0.39 18.45 3.06
C LEU A 152 -0.20 19.27 1.78
N ILE A 153 -1.03 19.07 0.76
CA ILE A 153 -1.03 19.86 -0.49
C ILE A 153 -1.66 21.25 -0.26
N GLU A 154 -2.71 21.33 0.56
CA GLU A 154 -3.45 22.58 0.83
C GLU A 154 -2.74 23.52 1.80
N MET A 155 -1.84 23.00 2.63
CA MET A 155 -0.98 23.80 3.53
C MET A 155 0.20 24.39 2.75
N GLU A 156 -0.05 25.52 2.07
CA GLU A 156 0.83 26.16 1.09
C GLU A 156 2.27 26.45 1.54
N GLU A 157 2.55 26.57 2.84
CA GLU A 157 3.87 27.00 3.33
C GLU A 157 4.88 25.88 3.60
N ASN A 158 4.46 24.61 3.74
CA ASN A 158 5.35 23.54 4.21
C ASN A 158 5.00 22.13 3.70
N ALA A 159 4.68 21.96 2.42
CA ALA A 159 4.55 20.62 1.86
C ALA A 159 5.89 19.85 2.02
N SER A 160 6.06 19.21 3.17
CA SER A 160 7.28 18.54 3.54
C SER A 160 7.37 17.18 2.85
N ILE A 161 8.38 16.98 2.03
CA ILE A 161 8.74 15.66 1.45
C ILE A 161 8.87 14.61 2.57
N ARG A 162 9.31 15.00 3.76
CA ARG A 162 9.42 14.11 4.93
C ARG A 162 8.05 13.60 5.39
N GLU A 163 7.05 14.47 5.44
CA GLU A 163 5.69 14.09 5.81
C GLU A 163 5.04 13.22 4.76
N PHE A 164 5.25 13.54 3.48
CA PHE A 164 4.83 12.67 2.38
C PHE A 164 5.41 11.26 2.51
N HIS A 165 6.72 11.12 2.78
CA HIS A 165 7.34 9.81 2.98
C HIS A 165 6.79 9.07 4.19
N ASN A 166 6.40 9.78 5.26
CA ASN A 166 5.74 9.17 6.42
C ASN A 166 4.35 8.62 6.03
N ILE A 167 3.54 9.41 5.33
CA ILE A 167 2.24 8.97 4.80
C ILE A 167 2.42 7.73 3.90
N GLN A 168 3.39 7.77 2.99
CA GLN A 168 3.70 6.65 2.10
C GLN A 168 4.12 5.38 2.86
N ALA A 169 4.92 5.52 3.92
CA ALA A 169 5.35 4.40 4.75
C ALA A 169 4.18 3.76 5.51
N ARG A 170 3.26 4.57 6.03
CA ARG A 170 2.02 4.11 6.68
C ARG A 170 1.09 3.45 5.68
N TRP A 171 0.94 4.02 4.47
CA TRP A 171 0.16 3.43 3.39
C TRP A 171 0.61 2.01 3.03
N ARG A 172 1.92 1.77 2.94
CA ARG A 172 2.50 0.44 2.66
C ARG A 172 2.27 -0.56 3.79
N LYS A 173 2.17 -0.11 5.04
CA LYS A 173 1.92 -0.96 6.21
C LYS A 173 0.44 -1.29 6.39
N CYS A 174 -0.44 -0.48 5.84
CA CYS A 174 -1.87 -0.68 5.94
C CYS A 174 -2.27 -1.98 5.22
N GLY A 175 -3.04 -2.83 5.90
CA GLY A 175 -3.45 -4.13 5.41
C GLY A 175 -4.44 -4.07 4.24
N MET A 176 -5.03 -5.24 3.94
CA MET A 176 -6.02 -5.37 2.87
C MET A 176 -7.30 -4.62 3.19
N VAL A 177 -7.91 -4.03 2.16
CA VAL A 177 -9.22 -3.36 2.21
C VAL A 177 -10.27 -4.19 1.49
N PRO A 178 -11.57 -3.92 1.67
CA PRO A 178 -12.63 -4.62 0.94
C PRO A 178 -12.41 -4.51 -0.57
N ARG A 179 -12.52 -5.64 -1.26
CA ARG A 179 -12.19 -5.77 -2.70
C ARG A 179 -12.94 -4.77 -3.58
N GLU A 180 -14.20 -4.51 -3.25
CA GLU A 180 -15.05 -3.58 -4.00
C GLU A 180 -14.54 -2.14 -3.99
N GLN A 181 -13.85 -1.73 -2.94
CA GLN A 181 -13.37 -0.36 -2.72
C GLN A 181 -11.87 -0.21 -3.00
N SER A 182 -11.13 -1.32 -3.13
CA SER A 182 -9.67 -1.33 -3.29
C SER A 182 -9.20 -0.48 -4.47
N SER A 183 -9.83 -0.65 -5.64
CA SER A 183 -9.47 0.09 -6.86
C SER A 183 -9.73 1.59 -6.72
N ALA A 184 -10.89 1.98 -6.19
CA ALA A 184 -11.26 3.39 -6.02
C ALA A 184 -10.33 4.10 -5.03
N VAL A 185 -10.02 3.46 -3.91
CA VAL A 185 -9.12 4.00 -2.88
C VAL A 185 -7.69 4.15 -3.43
N TRP A 186 -7.21 3.17 -4.20
CA TRP A 186 -5.92 3.25 -4.87
C TRP A 186 -5.85 4.40 -5.88
N GLN A 187 -6.84 4.53 -6.75
CA GLN A 187 -6.89 5.60 -7.75
C GLN A 187 -6.93 6.99 -7.09
N THR A 188 -7.72 7.15 -6.02
CA THR A 188 -7.77 8.40 -5.27
C THR A 188 -6.42 8.74 -4.63
N TYR A 189 -5.76 7.78 -4.02
CA TYR A 189 -4.43 7.97 -3.46
C TYR A 189 -3.43 8.39 -4.54
N GLN A 190 -3.38 7.67 -5.66
CA GLN A 190 -2.48 7.96 -6.77
C GLN A 190 -2.69 9.37 -7.33
N HIS A 191 -3.95 9.78 -7.52
CA HIS A 191 -4.27 11.14 -7.94
C HIS A 191 -3.70 12.21 -7.01
N HIS A 192 -3.82 12.04 -5.69
CA HIS A 192 -3.26 13.00 -4.73
C HIS A 192 -1.74 12.95 -4.68
N VAL A 193 -1.11 11.79 -4.90
CA VAL A 193 0.34 11.68 -5.04
C VAL A 193 0.83 12.50 -6.25
N GLU A 194 0.19 12.37 -7.40
CA GLU A 194 0.52 13.15 -8.60
C GLU A 194 0.37 14.66 -8.34
N ARG A 195 -0.75 15.08 -7.73
CA ARG A 195 -0.97 16.48 -7.36
C ARG A 195 0.09 17.02 -6.40
N PHE A 196 0.58 16.20 -5.46
CA PHE A 196 1.64 16.59 -4.55
C PHE A 196 2.95 16.89 -5.29
N PHE A 197 3.34 16.05 -6.25
CA PHE A 197 4.54 16.29 -7.03
C PHE A 197 4.39 17.48 -7.98
N ASP A 198 3.23 17.68 -8.59
CA ASP A 198 2.95 18.88 -9.40
C ASP A 198 3.05 20.15 -8.56
N TYR A 199 2.52 20.15 -7.34
CA TYR A 199 2.63 21.25 -6.41
C TYR A 199 4.08 21.55 -6.05
N LEU A 200 4.89 20.54 -5.73
CA LEU A 200 6.33 20.71 -5.44
C LEU A 200 7.10 21.29 -6.63
N LYS A 201 6.79 20.82 -7.84
CA LYS A 201 7.41 21.33 -9.07
C LYS A 201 7.06 22.79 -9.28
N LEU A 202 5.78 23.14 -9.17
CA LEU A 202 5.30 24.50 -9.34
C LEU A 202 5.93 25.46 -8.33
N ASN A 203 6.01 25.08 -7.06
CA ASN A 203 6.66 25.89 -6.01
C ASN A 203 8.16 26.09 -6.27
N ARG A 204 8.83 25.09 -6.82
CA ARG A 204 10.22 25.22 -7.23
C ARG A 204 10.39 26.23 -8.37
N GLU A 205 9.55 26.14 -9.38
CA GLU A 205 9.56 27.04 -10.53
C GLU A 205 9.27 28.50 -10.10
N PHE A 206 8.27 28.73 -9.22
CA PHE A 206 8.00 30.05 -8.66
C PHE A 206 9.19 30.60 -7.87
N ARG A 207 9.82 29.81 -7.03
CA ARG A 207 10.99 30.25 -6.26
C ARG A 207 12.18 30.58 -7.17
N ASP A 208 12.39 29.81 -8.20
CA ASP A 208 13.48 30.05 -9.17
C ASP A 208 13.22 31.35 -9.95
N MET A 209 11.99 31.64 -10.38
CA MET A 209 11.59 32.90 -10.97
C MET A 209 11.77 34.11 -10.00
N GLU A 210 11.42 33.95 -8.74
CA GLU A 210 11.65 34.97 -7.72
C GLU A 210 13.15 35.25 -7.51
N PHE A 211 13.98 34.22 -7.50
CA PHE A 211 15.43 34.38 -7.41
C PHE A 211 16.00 35.14 -8.62
N GLU A 212 15.54 34.84 -9.83
CA GLU A 212 15.93 35.57 -11.04
C GLU A 212 15.49 37.03 -10.97
N ARG A 213 14.25 37.32 -10.57
CA ARG A 213 13.77 38.69 -10.39
C ARG A 213 14.61 39.45 -9.38
N ASN A 214 14.83 38.86 -8.20
CA ASN A 214 15.63 39.48 -7.15
C ASN A 214 17.08 39.73 -7.58
N LEU A 215 17.68 38.82 -8.36
CA LEU A 215 18.99 39.00 -8.96
C LEU A 215 19.03 40.20 -9.92
N ALA A 216 18.02 40.32 -10.78
CA ALA A 216 17.90 41.45 -11.71
C ALA A 216 17.80 42.79 -10.97
N GLU A 217 16.99 42.84 -9.90
CA GLU A 217 16.88 44.06 -9.05
C GLU A 217 18.19 44.38 -8.32
N LYS A 218 18.87 43.35 -7.73
CA LYS A 218 20.18 43.59 -7.08
C LYS A 218 21.22 44.05 -8.09
N ASN A 219 21.26 43.53 -9.31
CA ASN A 219 22.16 44.00 -10.33
C ASN A 219 21.89 45.44 -10.76
N LYS A 220 20.63 45.91 -10.77
CA LYS A 220 20.32 47.33 -11.00
C LYS A 220 20.86 48.22 -9.87
N ILE A 221 20.73 47.80 -8.61
CA ILE A 221 21.25 48.50 -7.46
C ILE A 221 22.81 48.60 -7.55
N ILE A 222 23.45 47.49 -7.88
CA ILE A 222 24.94 47.47 -8.10
C ILE A 222 25.34 48.43 -9.18
N ALA A 223 24.71 48.33 -10.37
CA ALA A 223 25.04 49.20 -11.50
C ALA A 223 24.87 50.68 -11.13
N ARG A 224 23.83 51.01 -10.38
CA ARG A 224 23.62 52.37 -9.91
C ARG A 224 24.69 52.81 -8.89
N ALA A 225 25.07 51.93 -7.95
CA ALA A 225 26.16 52.20 -7.02
C ALA A 225 27.50 52.41 -7.75
N GLU A 226 27.83 51.63 -8.75
CA GLU A 226 28.98 51.77 -9.61
C GLU A 226 29.00 53.12 -10.39
N GLU A 227 27.82 53.60 -10.84
CA GLU A 227 27.68 54.93 -11.49
C GLU A 227 27.97 56.09 -10.54
N LEU A 228 27.73 55.94 -9.22
CA LEU A 228 27.98 57.02 -8.23
C LEU A 228 29.45 57.40 -8.13
N ILE A 229 30.37 56.59 -8.57
CA ILE A 229 31.81 56.92 -8.69
C ILE A 229 32.02 58.17 -9.55
N ASN A 230 31.14 58.40 -10.54
CA ASN A 230 31.23 59.54 -11.46
C ASN A 230 30.39 60.76 -10.99
N GLU A 231 29.70 60.68 -9.85
CA GLU A 231 28.88 61.81 -9.31
C GLU A 231 29.79 62.90 -8.72
N PRO A 232 29.78 64.09 -9.27
CA PRO A 232 30.70 65.18 -8.81
C PRO A 232 30.38 65.70 -7.39
N SER A 233 29.15 65.48 -6.92
CA SER A 233 28.73 65.90 -5.58
C SER A 233 28.83 64.74 -4.59
N VAL A 234 29.85 64.73 -3.76
CA VAL A 234 30.06 63.72 -2.69
C VAL A 234 28.85 63.57 -1.79
N LYS A 235 28.16 64.71 -1.46
CA LYS A 235 26.98 64.67 -0.63
C LYS A 235 25.83 63.89 -1.28
N LYS A 236 25.56 64.15 -2.57
CA LYS A 236 24.51 63.44 -3.31
C LYS A 236 24.85 61.97 -3.45
N ALA A 237 26.10 61.65 -3.83
CA ALA A 237 26.56 60.26 -3.92
C ALA A 237 26.35 59.50 -2.62
N PHE A 238 26.67 60.12 -1.48
CA PHE A 238 26.48 59.48 -0.17
C PHE A 238 25.01 59.29 0.22
N GLU A 239 24.17 60.27 -0.03
CA GLU A 239 22.72 60.16 0.25
C GLU A 239 22.10 59.07 -0.62
N GLU A 240 22.44 58.98 -1.88
CA GLU A 240 21.97 57.96 -2.79
C GLU A 240 22.50 56.56 -2.43
N LEU A 241 23.77 56.44 -2.05
CA LEU A 241 24.36 55.16 -1.62
C LEU A 241 23.63 54.64 -0.35
N GLN A 242 23.29 55.50 0.59
CA GLN A 242 22.49 55.09 1.76
C GLN A 242 21.11 54.58 1.37
N MET A 243 20.47 55.19 0.37
CA MET A 243 19.20 54.73 -0.16
C MET A 243 19.36 53.34 -0.85
N LEU A 244 20.40 53.14 -1.66
CA LEU A 244 20.68 51.88 -2.30
C LEU A 244 20.96 50.77 -1.29
N HIS A 245 21.66 51.06 -0.18
CA HIS A 245 21.83 50.11 0.92
C HIS A 245 20.51 49.72 1.59
N ARG A 246 19.58 50.67 1.75
CA ARG A 246 18.25 50.37 2.28
C ARG A 246 17.47 49.48 1.31
N LEU A 247 17.41 49.80 0.02
CA LEU A 247 16.76 48.98 -1.00
C LEU A 247 17.31 47.57 -1.00
N TRP A 248 18.65 47.43 -0.94
CA TRP A 248 19.31 46.13 -0.88
C TRP A 248 18.88 45.26 0.29
N LYS A 249 18.76 45.86 1.46
CA LYS A 249 18.51 45.17 2.72
C LYS A 249 17.02 44.92 2.99
N GLU A 250 16.17 45.88 2.65
CA GLU A 250 14.77 45.91 3.10
C GLU A 250 13.78 45.56 1.98
N GLU A 251 14.11 45.84 0.71
CA GLU A 251 13.15 45.73 -0.39
C GLU A 251 13.49 44.61 -1.39
N THR A 252 14.76 44.20 -1.49
CA THR A 252 15.14 43.10 -2.40
C THR A 252 15.26 41.76 -1.66
N GLY A 253 14.57 40.75 -2.21
CA GLY A 253 14.57 39.41 -1.65
C GLY A 253 15.91 38.65 -1.85
N PRO A 254 15.96 37.39 -1.41
CA PRO A 254 17.12 36.53 -1.57
C PRO A 254 17.32 36.17 -3.04
N VAL A 255 18.57 35.86 -3.41
CA VAL A 255 18.98 35.26 -4.70
C VAL A 255 19.37 33.79 -4.49
N ALA A 256 19.54 33.05 -5.58
CA ALA A 256 19.99 31.66 -5.54
C ALA A 256 21.34 31.55 -4.78
N ALA A 257 21.54 30.41 -4.09
CA ALA A 257 22.67 30.23 -3.17
C ALA A 257 24.04 30.33 -3.85
N ASP A 258 24.14 29.85 -5.07
CA ASP A 258 25.34 29.90 -5.92
C ASP A 258 25.74 31.32 -6.38
N GLN A 259 24.78 32.24 -6.42
CA GLN A 259 24.96 33.62 -6.86
C GLN A 259 25.13 34.63 -5.71
N ARG A 260 24.79 34.21 -4.49
CA ARG A 260 24.73 35.09 -3.32
C ARG A 260 26.05 35.78 -3.02
N GLU A 261 27.13 35.03 -3.03
CA GLU A 261 28.46 35.52 -2.69
C GLU A 261 28.99 36.50 -3.74
N ALA A 262 28.92 36.13 -5.02
CA ALA A 262 29.39 36.98 -6.13
C ALA A 262 28.61 38.32 -6.22
N VAL A 263 27.28 38.30 -5.98
CA VAL A 263 26.45 39.51 -5.97
C VAL A 263 26.78 40.42 -4.77
N TRP A 264 27.09 39.82 -3.61
CA TRP A 264 27.48 40.56 -2.42
C TRP A 264 28.89 41.20 -2.57
N GLU A 265 29.88 40.46 -3.09
CA GLU A 265 31.21 40.96 -3.36
C GLU A 265 31.18 42.20 -4.27
N ARG A 266 30.38 42.14 -5.36
CA ARG A 266 30.24 43.27 -6.27
C ARG A 266 29.61 44.50 -5.61
N PHE A 267 28.63 44.31 -4.73
CA PHE A 267 27.96 45.42 -4.05
C PHE A 267 28.85 46.05 -2.96
N SER A 268 29.70 45.28 -2.31
CA SER A 268 30.57 45.70 -1.21
C SER A 268 31.91 46.30 -1.66
N ALA A 269 32.29 46.13 -2.92
CA ALA A 269 33.52 46.68 -3.51
C ALA A 269 33.45 48.20 -3.76
#